data_7eb3f47b0aafaadb2f4c3639d38033dc
#
_entry.id   7eb3f47b0aafaadb2f4c3639d38033dc
#
_cell.length_a   1.000
_cell.length_b   1.000
_cell.length_c   1.000
_cell.angle_alpha   90.00
_cell.angle_beta   90.00
_cell.angle_gamma   90.00
#
_symmetry.space_group_name_H-M   'P 1'
#
loop_
_entity.id
_entity.type
_entity.pdbx_description
1 polymer ?
#
loop_
_entity_poly.entity_id
_entity_poly.type
_entity_poly.pdbx_seq_one_letter_code
_entity_poly.pdbx_strand_id
1 'polypeptide(L)'
;NESEELKILEKNFYQNKNNKYELKTNAITAFSADTVYGECEFVAKHIKKLIIEQGYLYSDIAVICRDIAPYAGVLNTVFDKYEIPYFMDMSYDIYIKPVIRYVCSIFNAVLNGWQKDDLLAILKTGLSNNSDEEISAFENYVYVWNINGSAFLRPFENNPNGYSDKFTQSDFEQLGMAEKVRKSIAHPLQDFKENIKDKTGKEITELLYNLLCELKVTDAISNMYDKLKANGEIAQAKEQIRLW
;
A
#
# COMPACT_ATOMS: atom_id res chain seq x y z
N ASN A 1 -16.01 27.83 -29.80
CA ASN A 1 -17.45 28.11 -29.88
C ASN A 1 -18.10 27.68 -28.59
N GLU A 2 -18.38 28.65 -27.71
CA GLU A 2 -19.14 28.37 -26.48
C GLU A 2 -20.59 28.09 -26.87
N SER A 3 -21.06 26.88 -26.57
CA SER A 3 -22.46 26.52 -26.80
C SER A 3 -23.38 27.35 -25.90
N GLU A 4 -24.44 27.90 -26.47
CA GLU A 4 -25.43 28.73 -25.74
C GLU A 4 -26.14 27.91 -24.65
N GLU A 5 -26.40 26.63 -24.91
CA GLU A 5 -27.00 25.71 -23.95
C GLU A 5 -26.08 25.47 -22.72
N LEU A 6 -24.75 25.40 -22.88
CA LEU A 6 -23.81 25.29 -21.78
C LEU A 6 -23.75 26.57 -20.93
N LYS A 7 -23.84 27.75 -21.57
CA LYS A 7 -23.93 29.03 -20.84
C LYS A 7 -25.18 29.12 -19.99
N ILE A 8 -26.31 28.65 -20.53
CA ILE A 8 -27.58 28.63 -19.81
C ILE A 8 -27.53 27.62 -18.65
N LEU A 9 -26.95 26.44 -18.88
CA LEU A 9 -26.72 25.44 -17.82
C LEU A 9 -25.87 26.01 -16.70
N GLU A 10 -24.71 26.59 -17.00
CA GLU A 10 -23.81 27.21 -16.02
C GLU A 10 -24.52 28.28 -15.19
N LYS A 11 -25.23 29.22 -15.87
CA LYS A 11 -25.93 30.30 -15.19
C LYS A 11 -27.04 29.82 -14.24
N ASN A 12 -27.68 28.69 -14.52
CA ASN A 12 -28.86 28.23 -13.79
C ASN A 12 -28.58 27.01 -12.88
N PHE A 13 -27.39 26.40 -12.95
CA PHE A 13 -27.06 25.14 -12.28
C PHE A 13 -27.31 25.17 -10.76
N TYR A 14 -27.01 26.30 -10.10
CA TYR A 14 -27.23 26.49 -8.67
C TYR A 14 -28.47 27.36 -8.35
N GLN A 15 -29.25 27.69 -9.34
CA GLN A 15 -30.45 28.50 -9.13
C GLN A 15 -31.69 27.59 -9.16
N ASN A 16 -32.49 27.64 -8.07
CA ASN A 16 -33.79 26.94 -7.99
C ASN A 16 -34.86 27.51 -8.95
N LYS A 17 -34.49 27.88 -10.16
CA LYS A 17 -35.39 28.41 -11.19
C LYS A 17 -35.56 27.37 -12.27
N ASN A 18 -36.81 26.96 -12.54
CA ASN A 18 -37.18 26.08 -13.66
C ASN A 18 -37.14 26.84 -14.99
N ASN A 19 -35.95 27.22 -15.42
CA ASN A 19 -35.78 27.78 -16.76
C ASN A 19 -35.67 26.62 -17.77
N LYS A 20 -36.63 26.47 -18.65
CA LYS A 20 -36.60 25.50 -19.75
C LYS A 20 -35.82 26.09 -20.92
N TYR A 21 -34.88 25.34 -21.45
CA TYR A 21 -34.24 25.60 -22.72
C TYR A 21 -35.12 24.96 -23.81
N GLU A 22 -35.66 25.77 -24.69
CA GLU A 22 -36.69 25.31 -25.65
C GLU A 22 -36.10 24.82 -26.98
N LEU A 23 -34.81 25.06 -27.23
CA LEU A 23 -34.12 24.60 -28.42
C LEU A 23 -33.59 23.18 -28.26
N LYS A 24 -33.36 22.51 -29.39
CA LYS A 24 -32.80 21.16 -29.39
C LYS A 24 -31.35 21.19 -28.85
N THR A 25 -31.09 20.40 -27.81
CA THR A 25 -29.73 20.28 -27.21
C THR A 25 -28.89 19.31 -28.03
N ASN A 26 -27.65 19.68 -28.33
CA ASN A 26 -26.66 18.84 -29.00
C ASN A 26 -25.34 18.67 -28.19
N ALA A 27 -25.07 19.60 -27.24
CA ALA A 27 -23.87 19.61 -26.45
C ALA A 27 -24.02 18.91 -25.09
N ILE A 28 -25.25 18.55 -24.69
CA ILE A 28 -25.54 17.92 -23.41
C ILE A 28 -26.18 16.55 -23.65
N THR A 29 -25.60 15.52 -23.10
CA THR A 29 -26.15 14.15 -23.08
C THR A 29 -26.32 13.69 -21.64
N ALA A 30 -27.51 13.22 -21.29
CA ALA A 30 -27.78 12.61 -19.99
C ALA A 30 -27.92 11.08 -20.18
N PHE A 31 -27.31 10.33 -19.29
CA PHE A 31 -27.34 8.88 -19.28
C PHE A 31 -27.56 8.38 -17.85
N SER A 32 -28.26 7.27 -17.71
CA SER A 32 -28.43 6.56 -16.45
C SER A 32 -28.08 5.09 -16.65
N ALA A 33 -27.33 4.51 -15.75
CA ALA A 33 -26.99 3.08 -15.75
C ALA A 33 -27.44 2.43 -14.44
N ASP A 34 -27.72 1.13 -14.51
CA ASP A 34 -28.14 0.34 -13.33
C ASP A 34 -26.97 0.00 -12.40
N THR A 35 -25.73 0.08 -12.90
CA THR A 35 -24.52 -0.29 -12.17
C THR A 35 -23.40 0.69 -12.45
N VAL A 36 -22.46 0.81 -11.48
CA VAL A 36 -21.22 1.59 -11.64
C VAL A 36 -20.41 1.12 -12.85
N TYR A 37 -20.36 -0.20 -13.10
CA TYR A 37 -19.68 -0.74 -14.27
C TYR A 37 -20.33 -0.25 -15.58
N GLY A 38 -21.66 -0.31 -15.68
CA GLY A 38 -22.39 0.18 -16.85
C GLY A 38 -22.19 1.67 -17.08
N GLU A 39 -22.12 2.46 -16.03
CA GLU A 39 -21.83 3.90 -16.09
C GLU A 39 -20.41 4.15 -16.63
N CYS A 40 -19.40 3.46 -16.08
CA CYS A 40 -18.02 3.55 -16.55
C CYS A 40 -17.89 3.09 -18.02
N GLU A 41 -18.59 2.02 -18.39
CA GLU A 41 -18.55 1.50 -19.76
C GLU A 41 -19.18 2.47 -20.76
N PHE A 42 -20.27 3.12 -20.37
CA PHE A 42 -20.87 4.19 -21.19
C PHE A 42 -19.88 5.34 -21.39
N VAL A 43 -19.24 5.80 -20.31
CA VAL A 43 -18.23 6.88 -20.38
C VAL A 43 -17.10 6.50 -21.32
N ALA A 44 -16.54 5.28 -21.18
CA ALA A 44 -15.46 4.80 -22.04
C ALA A 44 -15.87 4.76 -23.52
N LYS A 45 -17.05 4.24 -23.83
CA LYS A 45 -17.59 4.22 -25.21
C LYS A 45 -17.80 5.63 -25.75
N HIS A 46 -18.29 6.54 -24.91
CA HIS A 46 -18.51 7.94 -25.30
C HIS A 46 -17.16 8.66 -25.57
N ILE A 47 -16.14 8.45 -24.74
CA ILE A 47 -14.79 8.96 -24.99
C ILE A 47 -14.26 8.44 -26.34
N LYS A 48 -14.33 7.13 -26.57
CA LYS A 48 -13.88 6.55 -27.88
C LYS A 48 -14.63 7.16 -29.07
N LYS A 49 -15.94 7.39 -28.92
CA LYS A 49 -16.74 8.04 -29.95
C LYS A 49 -16.28 9.47 -30.24
N LEU A 50 -16.01 10.27 -29.21
CA LEU A 50 -15.48 11.64 -29.35
C LEU A 50 -14.13 11.66 -30.08
N ILE A 51 -13.24 10.73 -29.73
CA ILE A 51 -11.91 10.61 -30.38
C ILE A 51 -12.05 10.22 -31.86
N ILE A 52 -12.84 9.17 -32.13
CA ILE A 52 -12.91 8.59 -33.49
C ILE A 52 -13.77 9.45 -34.44
N GLU A 53 -14.93 9.92 -33.99
CA GLU A 53 -15.89 10.60 -34.84
C GLU A 53 -15.69 12.12 -34.87
N GLN A 54 -15.19 12.73 -33.82
CA GLN A 54 -15.11 14.18 -33.68
C GLN A 54 -13.67 14.72 -33.58
N GLY A 55 -12.65 13.85 -33.55
CA GLY A 55 -11.25 14.23 -33.59
C GLY A 55 -10.71 14.87 -32.32
N TYR A 56 -11.39 14.67 -31.16
CA TYR A 56 -10.85 15.10 -29.87
C TYR A 56 -9.57 14.35 -29.50
N LEU A 57 -8.70 14.98 -28.73
CA LEU A 57 -7.58 14.32 -28.08
C LEU A 57 -8.00 13.83 -26.69
N TYR A 58 -7.36 12.78 -26.17
CA TYR A 58 -7.61 12.32 -24.79
C TYR A 58 -7.33 13.41 -23.75
N SER A 59 -6.38 14.30 -24.04
CA SER A 59 -6.06 15.46 -23.19
C SER A 59 -7.16 16.52 -23.11
N ASP A 60 -8.11 16.51 -24.06
CA ASP A 60 -9.19 17.48 -24.12
C ASP A 60 -10.42 17.03 -23.31
N ILE A 61 -10.39 15.81 -22.75
CA ILE A 61 -11.51 15.18 -22.09
C ILE A 61 -11.20 15.03 -20.59
N ALA A 62 -12.13 15.51 -19.76
CA ALA A 62 -12.10 15.31 -18.33
C ALA A 62 -13.33 14.54 -17.84
N VAL A 63 -13.14 13.58 -16.96
CA VAL A 63 -14.21 12.88 -16.25
C VAL A 63 -14.20 13.36 -14.81
N ILE A 64 -15.32 13.92 -14.35
CA ILE A 64 -15.43 14.54 -13.03
C ILE A 64 -16.52 13.80 -12.25
N CYS A 65 -16.21 13.38 -11.03
CA CYS A 65 -17.18 12.83 -10.09
C CYS A 65 -16.99 13.46 -8.70
N ARG A 66 -18.04 13.40 -7.90
CA ARG A 66 -18.01 13.96 -6.53
C ARG A 66 -17.12 13.13 -5.61
N ASP A 67 -17.17 11.82 -5.74
CA ASP A 67 -16.35 10.87 -5.00
C ASP A 67 -15.87 9.80 -5.97
N ILE A 68 -14.55 9.67 -6.07
CA ILE A 68 -13.91 8.73 -7.00
C ILE A 68 -13.77 7.32 -6.41
N ALA A 69 -13.82 7.18 -5.08
CA ALA A 69 -13.55 5.91 -4.42
C ALA A 69 -14.43 4.74 -4.92
N PRO A 70 -15.77 4.91 -5.11
CA PRO A 70 -16.62 3.84 -5.64
C PRO A 70 -16.31 3.44 -7.08
N TYR A 71 -15.67 4.33 -7.84
CA TYR A 71 -15.37 4.15 -9.27
C TYR A 71 -13.96 3.63 -9.54
N ALA A 72 -13.01 3.85 -8.62
CA ALA A 72 -11.59 3.70 -8.87
C ALA A 72 -11.21 2.36 -9.50
N GLY A 73 -11.53 1.23 -8.87
CA GLY A 73 -11.19 -0.09 -9.40
C GLY A 73 -11.92 -0.44 -10.69
N VAL A 74 -13.15 0.04 -10.85
CA VAL A 74 -14.00 -0.21 -12.02
C VAL A 74 -13.53 0.61 -13.22
N LEU A 75 -13.24 1.92 -13.00
CA LEU A 75 -12.72 2.80 -14.06
C LEU A 75 -11.40 2.28 -14.63
N ASN A 76 -10.47 1.85 -13.78
CA ASN A 76 -9.19 1.30 -14.22
C ASN A 76 -9.42 0.12 -15.15
N THR A 77 -10.22 -0.87 -14.71
CA THR A 77 -10.52 -2.07 -15.50
C THR A 77 -11.19 -1.75 -16.82
N VAL A 78 -12.14 -0.82 -16.81
CA VAL A 78 -12.88 -0.44 -18.02
C VAL A 78 -12.00 0.37 -18.97
N PHE A 79 -11.23 1.34 -18.47
CA PHE A 79 -10.37 2.16 -19.31
C PHE A 79 -9.24 1.35 -19.93
N ASP A 80 -8.67 0.41 -19.18
CA ASP A 80 -7.68 -0.54 -19.69
C ASP A 80 -8.30 -1.43 -20.80
N LYS A 81 -9.53 -1.96 -20.59
CA LYS A 81 -10.27 -2.75 -21.59
C LYS A 81 -10.50 -1.98 -22.90
N TYR A 82 -10.76 -0.68 -22.81
CA TYR A 82 -10.98 0.18 -23.97
C TYR A 82 -9.70 0.88 -24.47
N GLU A 83 -8.53 0.56 -23.89
CA GLU A 83 -7.24 1.17 -24.22
C GLU A 83 -7.30 2.70 -24.19
N ILE A 84 -7.91 3.26 -23.14
CA ILE A 84 -8.01 4.70 -22.90
C ILE A 84 -6.87 5.10 -21.97
N PRO A 85 -5.90 5.94 -22.41
CA PRO A 85 -4.91 6.49 -21.52
C PRO A 85 -5.57 7.49 -20.56
N TYR A 86 -5.31 7.35 -19.26
CA TYR A 86 -5.92 8.22 -18.25
C TYR A 86 -4.93 8.56 -17.13
N PHE A 87 -5.20 9.67 -16.48
CA PHE A 87 -4.67 10.04 -15.18
C PHE A 87 -5.82 10.13 -14.19
N MET A 88 -5.69 9.51 -13.04
CA MET A 88 -6.72 9.53 -11.99
C MET A 88 -6.14 10.20 -10.75
N ASP A 89 -6.72 11.35 -10.39
CA ASP A 89 -6.35 12.07 -9.17
C ASP A 89 -6.98 11.39 -7.95
N MET A 90 -6.21 10.51 -7.32
CA MET A 90 -6.63 9.75 -6.14
C MET A 90 -5.63 9.91 -5.01
N SER A 91 -6.18 10.12 -3.82
CA SER A 91 -5.41 9.97 -2.59
C SER A 91 -5.39 8.50 -2.18
N TYR A 92 -4.21 7.92 -2.06
CA TYR A 92 -4.02 6.57 -1.54
C TYR A 92 -3.59 6.64 -0.08
N ASP A 93 -4.10 5.70 0.72
CA ASP A 93 -3.60 5.52 2.07
C ASP A 93 -2.14 5.05 2.02
N ILE A 94 -1.25 5.92 2.45
CA ILE A 94 0.19 5.64 2.46
C ILE A 94 0.55 4.49 3.43
N TYR A 95 -0.29 4.23 4.46
CA TYR A 95 -0.06 3.16 5.44
C TYR A 95 -0.11 1.75 4.85
N ILE A 96 -0.72 1.57 3.67
CA ILE A 96 -0.69 0.28 2.96
C ILE A 96 0.67 -0.02 2.34
N LYS A 97 1.55 0.98 2.19
CA LYS A 97 2.85 0.81 1.55
C LYS A 97 3.84 0.10 2.48
N PRO A 98 4.56 -0.93 1.98
CA PRO A 98 5.43 -1.77 2.82
C PRO A 98 6.43 -0.97 3.64
N VAL A 99 7.12 0.01 3.05
CA VAL A 99 8.13 0.83 3.75
C VAL A 99 7.50 1.63 4.89
N ILE A 100 6.35 2.27 4.64
CA ILE A 100 5.66 3.06 5.66
C ILE A 100 5.16 2.16 6.79
N ARG A 101 4.58 1.02 6.43
CA ARG A 101 4.13 0.03 7.42
C ARG A 101 5.29 -0.50 8.25
N TYR A 102 6.45 -0.76 7.62
CA TYR A 102 7.67 -1.19 8.31
C TYR A 102 8.10 -0.18 9.37
N VAL A 103 8.22 1.10 8.99
CA VAL A 103 8.60 2.19 9.89
C VAL A 103 7.59 2.37 11.02
N CYS A 104 6.30 2.40 10.72
CA CYS A 104 5.25 2.51 11.74
C CYS A 104 5.29 1.33 12.72
N SER A 105 5.53 0.11 12.23
CA SER A 105 5.63 -1.08 13.07
C SER A 105 6.87 -1.06 13.97
N ILE A 106 8.00 -0.49 13.52
CA ILE A 106 9.18 -0.25 14.37
C ILE A 106 8.79 0.64 15.56
N PHE A 107 8.17 1.79 15.32
CA PHE A 107 7.73 2.68 16.40
C PHE A 107 6.70 2.01 17.31
N ASN A 108 5.75 1.27 16.77
CA ASN A 108 4.77 0.53 17.58
C ASN A 108 5.46 -0.49 18.48
N ALA A 109 6.40 -1.29 17.96
CA ALA A 109 7.14 -2.26 18.74
C ALA A 109 7.90 -1.59 19.90
N VAL A 110 8.55 -0.47 19.65
CA VAL A 110 9.32 0.28 20.64
C VAL A 110 8.42 0.93 21.70
N LEU A 111 7.29 1.54 21.28
CA LEU A 111 6.39 2.28 22.16
C LEU A 111 5.43 1.36 22.93
N ASN A 112 4.94 0.28 22.32
CA ASN A 112 3.97 -0.63 22.94
C ASN A 112 4.63 -1.74 23.78
N GLY A 113 5.94 -1.69 23.97
CA GLY A 113 6.64 -2.63 24.85
C GLY A 113 6.78 -4.04 24.26
N TRP A 114 7.10 -4.15 22.96
CA TRP A 114 7.46 -5.41 22.29
C TRP A 114 6.32 -6.42 22.22
N GLN A 115 5.17 -5.97 21.70
CA GLN A 115 4.08 -6.90 21.41
C GLN A 115 4.45 -7.78 20.22
N LYS A 116 4.10 -9.07 20.29
CA LYS A 116 4.40 -10.03 19.21
C LYS A 116 3.83 -9.59 17.86
N ASP A 117 2.63 -9.02 17.85
CA ASP A 117 1.97 -8.59 16.62
C ASP A 117 2.71 -7.43 15.95
N ASP A 118 3.32 -6.51 16.72
CA ASP A 118 4.13 -5.42 16.16
C ASP A 118 5.42 -5.97 15.53
N LEU A 119 6.10 -6.93 16.16
CA LEU A 119 7.32 -7.55 15.60
C LEU A 119 7.00 -8.39 14.36
N LEU A 120 5.91 -9.16 14.39
CA LEU A 120 5.46 -9.93 13.23
C LEU A 120 5.03 -9.00 12.09
N ALA A 121 4.43 -7.85 12.39
CA ALA A 121 4.10 -6.85 11.38
C ALA A 121 5.34 -6.30 10.66
N ILE A 122 6.46 -6.09 11.37
CA ILE A 122 7.74 -5.70 10.76
C ILE A 122 8.21 -6.81 9.80
N LEU A 123 8.30 -8.05 10.29
CA LEU A 123 8.83 -9.19 9.53
C LEU A 123 8.01 -9.52 8.27
N LYS A 124 6.68 -9.37 8.34
CA LYS A 124 5.75 -9.69 7.25
C LYS A 124 5.56 -8.60 6.21
N THR A 125 6.30 -7.51 6.26
CA THR A 125 6.26 -6.47 5.21
C THR A 125 6.92 -6.88 3.91
N GLY A 126 7.71 -7.96 3.91
CA GLY A 126 8.59 -8.36 2.80
C GLY A 126 9.89 -7.56 2.73
N LEU A 127 10.17 -6.69 3.71
CA LEU A 127 11.39 -5.89 3.81
C LEU A 127 12.40 -6.45 4.83
N SER A 128 12.11 -7.63 5.37
CA SER A 128 13.05 -8.37 6.22
C SER A 128 14.03 -9.18 5.38
N ASN A 129 15.29 -9.27 5.82
CA ASN A 129 16.29 -10.15 5.22
C ASN A 129 16.19 -11.62 5.64
N ASN A 130 15.16 -11.96 6.41
CA ASN A 130 14.90 -13.35 6.79
C ASN A 130 14.04 -14.02 5.71
N SER A 131 14.24 -15.32 5.49
CA SER A 131 13.41 -16.10 4.57
C SER A 131 12.02 -16.33 5.15
N ASP A 132 11.05 -16.66 4.29
CA ASP A 132 9.69 -16.97 4.71
C ASP A 132 9.65 -18.18 5.68
N GLU A 133 10.56 -19.14 5.51
CA GLU A 133 10.70 -20.30 6.39
C GLU A 133 11.20 -19.88 7.79
N GLU A 134 12.20 -18.99 7.84
CA GLU A 134 12.72 -18.43 9.08
C GLU A 134 11.67 -17.62 9.83
N ILE A 135 10.93 -16.77 9.11
CA ILE A 135 9.82 -15.97 9.67
C ILE A 135 8.71 -16.89 10.20
N SER A 136 8.39 -17.96 9.47
CA SER A 136 7.38 -18.94 9.90
C SER A 136 7.81 -19.70 11.15
N ALA A 137 9.09 -20.11 11.24
CA ALA A 137 9.63 -20.76 12.43
C ALA A 137 9.60 -19.82 13.65
N PHE A 138 9.96 -18.55 13.45
CA PHE A 138 9.87 -17.53 14.50
C PHE A 138 8.43 -17.31 14.95
N GLU A 139 7.50 -17.12 14.01
CA GLU A 139 6.08 -16.93 14.30
C GLU A 139 5.50 -18.11 15.09
N ASN A 140 5.76 -19.34 14.64
CA ASN A 140 5.31 -20.54 15.34
C ASN A 140 5.83 -20.57 16.78
N TYR A 141 7.13 -20.32 16.97
CA TYR A 141 7.75 -20.31 18.31
C TYR A 141 7.10 -19.26 19.21
N VAL A 142 6.91 -18.04 18.69
CA VAL A 142 6.34 -16.92 19.44
C VAL A 142 4.89 -17.21 19.87
N TYR A 143 4.11 -17.88 19.02
CA TYR A 143 2.74 -18.25 19.37
C TYR A 143 2.69 -19.44 20.34
N VAL A 144 3.48 -20.48 20.13
CA VAL A 144 3.54 -21.67 21.01
C VAL A 144 3.91 -21.28 22.44
N TRP A 145 4.90 -20.41 22.59
CA TRP A 145 5.39 -20.00 23.89
C TRP A 145 4.84 -18.65 24.37
N ASN A 146 3.87 -18.06 23.63
CA ASN A 146 3.27 -16.78 23.92
C ASN A 146 4.30 -15.69 24.28
N ILE A 147 5.34 -15.58 23.48
CA ILE A 147 6.44 -14.63 23.69
C ILE A 147 5.93 -13.21 23.52
N ASN A 148 6.15 -12.35 24.51
CA ASN A 148 5.82 -10.92 24.48
C ASN A 148 6.79 -10.14 25.35
N GLY A 149 6.89 -8.83 25.12
CA GLY A 149 7.65 -7.92 25.96
C GLY A 149 9.14 -8.24 26.00
N SER A 150 9.74 -8.11 27.18
CA SER A 150 11.16 -8.35 27.40
C SER A 150 11.61 -9.81 27.16
N ALA A 151 10.67 -10.74 26.98
CA ALA A 151 11.01 -12.12 26.65
C ALA A 151 11.71 -12.24 25.27
N PHE A 152 11.46 -11.30 24.34
CA PHE A 152 12.19 -11.23 23.07
C PHE A 152 13.68 -10.93 23.21
N LEU A 153 14.10 -10.35 24.33
CA LEU A 153 15.51 -10.06 24.59
C LEU A 153 16.28 -11.26 25.15
N ARG A 154 15.58 -12.34 25.51
CA ARG A 154 16.19 -13.57 26.01
C ARG A 154 16.31 -14.59 24.88
N PRO A 155 17.33 -15.47 24.91
CA PRO A 155 17.45 -16.57 23.96
C PRO A 155 16.23 -17.48 23.97
N PHE A 156 15.87 -18.00 22.80
CA PHE A 156 14.84 -19.03 22.66
C PHE A 156 15.51 -20.38 22.92
N GLU A 157 15.02 -21.13 23.91
CA GLU A 157 15.64 -22.39 24.38
C GLU A 157 14.63 -23.54 24.43
N ASN A 158 13.33 -23.23 24.34
CA ASN A 158 12.28 -24.23 24.44
C ASN A 158 12.07 -24.99 23.13
N ASN A 159 11.45 -26.17 23.21
CA ASN A 159 11.10 -26.94 22.02
C ASN A 159 10.06 -26.18 21.16
N PRO A 160 10.29 -25.95 19.84
CA PRO A 160 9.37 -25.25 18.97
C PRO A 160 7.99 -25.87 18.87
N ASN A 161 7.86 -27.18 19.10
CA ASN A 161 6.62 -27.94 19.02
C ASN A 161 5.88 -28.07 20.37
N GLY A 162 6.28 -27.33 21.40
CA GLY A 162 5.61 -27.28 22.70
C GLY A 162 6.34 -28.02 23.82
N TYR A 163 5.61 -28.53 24.81
CA TYR A 163 6.15 -29.05 26.06
C TYR A 163 6.76 -30.47 25.90
N SER A 164 7.68 -30.65 25.01
CA SER A 164 8.44 -31.88 24.86
C SER A 164 9.88 -31.71 25.33
N ASP A 165 10.33 -32.56 26.24
CA ASP A 165 11.74 -32.59 26.69
C ASP A 165 12.68 -33.22 25.64
N LYS A 166 12.11 -33.88 24.64
CA LYS A 166 12.89 -34.53 23.59
C LYS A 166 12.90 -33.67 22.34
N PHE A 167 14.08 -33.26 21.94
CA PHE A 167 14.30 -32.53 20.69
C PHE A 167 14.63 -33.52 19.58
N THR A 168 13.98 -33.36 18.45
CA THR A 168 14.35 -33.99 17.19
C THR A 168 15.33 -33.08 16.43
N GLN A 169 15.98 -33.61 15.38
CA GLN A 169 16.84 -32.81 14.51
C GLN A 169 16.07 -31.62 13.89
N SER A 170 14.83 -31.82 13.47
CA SER A 170 13.95 -30.80 12.93
C SER A 170 13.64 -29.70 13.97
N ASP A 171 13.47 -30.06 15.25
CA ASP A 171 13.21 -29.09 16.32
C ASP A 171 14.42 -28.17 16.53
N PHE A 172 15.65 -28.71 16.48
CA PHE A 172 16.86 -27.89 16.55
C PHE A 172 17.01 -26.93 15.36
N GLU A 173 16.66 -27.38 14.15
CA GLU A 173 16.69 -26.55 12.94
C GLU A 173 15.67 -25.40 13.05
N GLN A 174 14.44 -25.70 13.44
CA GLN A 174 13.38 -24.70 13.63
C GLN A 174 13.74 -23.71 14.74
N LEU A 175 14.26 -24.18 15.88
CA LEU A 175 14.72 -23.33 16.96
C LEU A 175 15.86 -22.41 16.50
N GLY A 176 16.81 -22.95 15.74
CA GLY A 176 17.90 -22.18 15.15
C GLY A 176 17.43 -21.07 14.23
N MET A 177 16.44 -21.36 13.38
CA MET A 177 15.79 -20.35 12.50
C MET A 177 15.06 -19.28 13.32
N ALA A 178 14.26 -19.67 14.29
CA ALA A 178 13.53 -18.73 15.15
C ALA A 178 14.49 -17.82 15.96
N GLU A 179 15.57 -18.38 16.51
CA GLU A 179 16.59 -17.62 17.25
C GLU A 179 17.39 -16.67 16.34
N LYS A 180 17.67 -17.06 15.10
CA LYS A 180 18.30 -16.20 14.10
C LYS A 180 17.44 -14.96 13.82
N VAL A 181 16.12 -15.14 13.59
CA VAL A 181 15.18 -14.03 13.37
C VAL A 181 15.09 -13.16 14.61
N ARG A 182 14.98 -13.76 15.80
CA ARG A 182 14.96 -13.00 17.05
C ARG A 182 16.17 -12.08 17.16
N LYS A 183 17.37 -12.60 16.93
CA LYS A 183 18.62 -11.81 17.02
C LYS A 183 18.67 -10.71 15.97
N SER A 184 18.20 -10.98 14.76
CA SER A 184 18.24 -10.00 13.66
C SER A 184 17.34 -8.79 13.89
N ILE A 185 16.31 -8.90 14.74
CA ILE A 185 15.36 -7.81 14.97
C ILE A 185 15.39 -7.26 16.40
N ALA A 186 15.51 -8.12 17.42
CA ALA A 186 15.35 -7.71 18.82
C ALA A 186 16.48 -6.80 19.31
N HIS A 187 17.72 -7.10 18.96
CA HIS A 187 18.88 -6.28 19.39
C HIS A 187 18.89 -4.91 18.72
N PRO A 188 18.81 -4.79 17.38
CA PRO A 188 18.78 -3.47 16.73
C PRO A 188 17.63 -2.58 17.21
N LEU A 189 16.44 -3.17 17.44
CA LEU A 189 15.31 -2.40 17.96
C LEU A 189 15.50 -1.98 19.42
N GLN A 190 16.15 -2.80 20.25
CA GLN A 190 16.46 -2.43 21.64
C GLN A 190 17.46 -1.26 21.68
N ASP A 191 18.51 -1.34 20.87
CA ASP A 191 19.50 -0.26 20.76
C ASP A 191 18.84 1.04 20.26
N PHE A 192 17.97 0.94 19.27
CA PHE A 192 17.19 2.07 18.80
C PHE A 192 16.31 2.67 19.91
N LYS A 193 15.58 1.83 20.66
CA LYS A 193 14.74 2.26 21.79
C LYS A 193 15.51 3.04 22.85
N GLU A 194 16.72 2.59 23.14
CA GLU A 194 17.56 3.24 24.15
C GLU A 194 18.11 4.58 23.65
N ASN A 195 18.50 4.63 22.38
CA ASN A 195 19.13 5.80 21.77
C ASN A 195 18.15 6.93 21.43
N ILE A 196 16.85 6.67 21.28
CA ILE A 196 15.86 7.73 20.96
C ILE A 196 15.39 8.51 22.18
N LYS A 197 15.74 8.09 23.39
CA LYS A 197 15.33 8.80 24.63
C LYS A 197 15.89 10.21 24.64
N ASP A 198 15.03 11.16 24.95
CA ASP A 198 15.37 12.59 25.07
C ASP A 198 15.97 13.22 23.79
N LYS A 199 15.71 12.59 22.62
CA LYS A 199 16.18 13.06 21.32
C LYS A 199 15.14 13.95 20.62
N THR A 200 15.65 14.90 19.83
CA THR A 200 14.82 15.71 18.94
C THR A 200 14.32 14.90 17.75
N GLY A 201 13.26 15.36 17.09
CA GLY A 201 12.72 14.68 15.90
C GLY A 201 13.76 14.47 14.79
N LYS A 202 14.67 15.43 14.60
CA LYS A 202 15.79 15.30 13.64
C LYS A 202 16.73 14.16 14.02
N GLU A 203 17.19 14.10 15.28
CA GLU A 203 18.07 13.04 15.76
C GLU A 203 17.39 11.65 15.68
N ILE A 204 16.09 11.57 16.00
CA ILE A 204 15.32 10.32 15.87
C ILE A 204 15.27 9.87 14.41
N THR A 205 15.11 10.80 13.45
CA THR A 205 15.10 10.47 12.02
C THR A 205 16.47 9.93 11.57
N GLU A 206 17.56 10.52 12.03
CA GLU A 206 18.90 10.03 11.73
C GLU A 206 19.16 8.63 12.33
N LEU A 207 18.73 8.40 13.58
CA LEU A 207 18.80 7.08 14.20
C LEU A 207 17.94 6.03 13.49
N LEU A 208 16.73 6.41 13.08
CA LEU A 208 15.85 5.54 12.29
C LEU A 208 16.49 5.15 10.95
N TYR A 209 17.06 6.12 10.24
CA TYR A 209 17.76 5.85 8.98
C TYR A 209 18.91 4.85 9.18
N ASN A 210 19.72 5.04 10.22
CA ASN A 210 20.80 4.12 10.56
C ASN A 210 20.28 2.71 10.89
N LEU A 211 19.18 2.60 11.65
CA LEU A 211 18.53 1.34 11.93
C LEU A 211 18.05 0.64 10.64
N LEU A 212 17.41 1.38 9.73
CA LEU A 212 16.94 0.82 8.45
C LEU A 212 18.10 0.31 7.59
N CYS A 213 19.24 1.01 7.62
CA CYS A 213 20.48 0.55 6.97
C CYS A 213 21.05 -0.71 7.63
N GLU A 214 21.08 -0.77 8.96
CA GLU A 214 21.54 -1.95 9.73
C GLU A 214 20.66 -3.17 9.44
N LEU A 215 19.34 -2.99 9.41
CA LEU A 215 18.37 -4.01 9.05
C LEU A 215 18.37 -4.34 7.55
N LYS A 216 19.22 -3.67 6.75
CA LYS A 216 19.40 -3.86 5.29
C LYS A 216 18.09 -3.72 4.50
N VAL A 217 17.25 -2.79 4.91
CA VAL A 217 15.96 -2.54 4.24
C VAL A 217 16.15 -2.08 2.80
N THR A 218 17.23 -1.34 2.51
CA THR A 218 17.63 -0.95 1.15
C THR A 218 17.84 -2.15 0.23
N ASP A 219 18.51 -3.19 0.72
CA ASP A 219 18.76 -4.41 -0.05
C ASP A 219 17.43 -5.14 -0.32
N ALA A 220 16.56 -5.20 0.68
CA ALA A 220 15.23 -5.81 0.55
C ALA A 220 14.36 -5.06 -0.47
N ILE A 221 14.38 -3.72 -0.48
CA ILE A 221 13.66 -2.90 -1.48
C ILE A 221 14.22 -3.14 -2.87
N SER A 222 15.55 -3.21 -3.03
CA SER A 222 16.18 -3.50 -4.32
C SER A 222 15.78 -4.88 -4.84
N ASN A 223 15.80 -5.89 -3.99
CA ASN A 223 15.36 -7.24 -4.33
C ASN A 223 13.87 -7.28 -4.72
N MET A 224 13.03 -6.54 -4.01
CA MET A 224 11.59 -6.41 -4.33
C MET A 224 11.40 -5.73 -5.69
N TYR A 225 12.15 -4.67 -5.98
CA TYR A 225 12.14 -4.00 -7.28
C TYR A 225 12.49 -4.96 -8.42
N ASP A 226 13.57 -5.71 -8.26
CA ASP A 226 14.03 -6.65 -9.30
C ASP A 226 13.01 -7.76 -9.54
N LYS A 227 12.38 -8.29 -8.50
CA LYS A 227 11.29 -9.28 -8.62
C LYS A 227 10.08 -8.72 -9.37
N LEU A 228 9.59 -7.53 -9.00
CA LEU A 228 8.45 -6.88 -9.66
C LEU A 228 8.78 -6.57 -11.14
N LYS A 229 9.99 -6.11 -11.40
CA LYS A 229 10.46 -5.84 -12.77
C LYS A 229 10.52 -7.11 -13.62
N ALA A 230 11.01 -8.20 -13.05
CA ALA A 230 11.06 -9.51 -13.72
C ALA A 230 9.66 -10.04 -14.07
N ASN A 231 8.66 -9.75 -13.22
CA ASN A 231 7.26 -10.10 -13.46
C ASN A 231 6.53 -9.14 -14.43
N GLY A 232 7.20 -8.09 -14.92
CA GLY A 232 6.59 -7.10 -15.82
C GLY A 232 5.82 -5.97 -15.09
N GLU A 233 5.83 -5.94 -13.77
CA GLU A 233 5.12 -4.98 -12.91
C GLU A 233 5.93 -3.67 -12.72
N ILE A 234 6.33 -3.05 -13.83
CA ILE A 234 7.29 -1.93 -13.83
C ILE A 234 6.78 -0.71 -13.04
N ALA A 235 5.48 -0.43 -13.11
CA ALA A 235 4.89 0.70 -12.39
C ALA A 235 5.00 0.52 -10.87
N GLN A 236 4.67 -0.67 -10.37
CA GLN A 236 4.78 -1.02 -8.95
C GLN A 236 6.25 -1.03 -8.49
N ALA A 237 7.15 -1.56 -9.32
CA ALA A 237 8.58 -1.56 -9.05
C ALA A 237 9.12 -0.14 -8.83
N LYS A 238 8.79 0.79 -9.74
CA LYS A 238 9.19 2.21 -9.62
C LYS A 238 8.60 2.89 -8.38
N GLU A 239 7.38 2.53 -8.00
CA GLU A 239 6.74 3.06 -6.81
C GLU A 239 7.49 2.67 -5.53
N GLN A 240 7.97 1.43 -5.40
CA GLN A 240 8.72 0.98 -4.23
C GLN A 240 9.99 1.81 -4.00
N ILE A 241 10.75 2.09 -5.08
CA ILE A 241 11.95 2.93 -4.96
C ILE A 241 11.61 4.39 -4.64
N ARG A 242 10.50 4.90 -5.18
CA ARG A 242 10.09 6.30 -4.93
C ARG A 242 9.69 6.55 -3.48
N LEU A 243 9.28 5.51 -2.76
CA LEU A 243 8.87 5.61 -1.36
C LEU A 243 10.05 5.55 -0.38
N TRP A 244 11.21 5.06 -0.82
CA TRP A 244 12.47 5.08 -0.07
C TRP A 244 13.17 6.44 -0.17
#